data_9128bb3358f09babf12eee682cbb901a
#
_entry.id   9128bb3358f09babf12eee682cbb901a
#
_cell.length_a   1.000
_cell.length_b   1.000
_cell.length_c   1.000
_cell.angle_alpha   90.00
_cell.angle_beta   90.00
_cell.angle_gamma   90.00
#
_symmetry.space_group_name_H-M   'P 1'
#
loop_
_entity.id
_entity.type
_entity.pdbx_description
1 polymer ?
#
loop_
_entity_poly.entity_id
_entity_poly.type
_entity_poly.pdbx_seq_one_letter_code
_entity_poly.pdbx_strand_id
1 'polypeptide(L)'
;KVAPDDVRLVIEATNPGPAAAPLDRVPQLWFRNTWSWGRDDRRPSLRLVDADDTLAPGTTVIQAEHGWLGRYVLVAEGAPDVLFCDNETNVAAVFGPDAGASLSAYPKDGIGRAVVDGDDSGTNPAATGTKVGLVYRFESVAPGVTVRVQLRLRADHQVERPFGRSFAAVLEDRSREADEFYDTVIPSDVSDEDRHISRRAFAGLNWGKQLYRYSVKEWLDGDPTGPPAPPGRRARTARNRAWSQLALADVISMPDEWEYPWFATWDLAFHCVAIAHMDPAFAKNQLLLLVREWAQHPNGQLPAYEWDFGDVNPPVHAWAAWHVHQLDGGTDRAFLVRIFTKLMFNPSSCLNRKDSDGYTPS
;
A
#
# COMPACT_ATOMS: atom_id res chain seq x y z
N LYS A 1 -3.26 11.04 -11.62
CA LYS A 1 -4.45 11.68 -11.02
C LYS A 1 -4.77 12.97 -11.77
N VAL A 2 -6.06 13.25 -11.96
CA VAL A 2 -6.55 14.55 -12.46
C VAL A 2 -6.92 15.45 -11.29
N ALA A 3 -7.61 14.85 -10.32
CA ALA A 3 -8.05 15.45 -9.07
C ALA A 3 -7.94 14.40 -7.95
N PRO A 4 -8.11 14.76 -6.67
CA PRO A 4 -8.12 13.79 -5.57
C PRO A 4 -9.09 12.63 -5.78
N ASP A 5 -10.19 12.89 -6.45
CA ASP A 5 -11.33 12.00 -6.69
C ASP A 5 -11.47 11.55 -8.16
N ASP A 6 -10.45 11.75 -9.00
CA ASP A 6 -10.42 11.30 -10.40
C ASP A 6 -9.06 10.70 -10.76
N VAL A 7 -9.04 9.40 -10.98
CA VAL A 7 -7.85 8.61 -11.33
C VAL A 7 -8.04 7.98 -12.70
N ARG A 8 -7.08 8.19 -13.60
CA ARG A 8 -7.02 7.58 -14.93
C ARG A 8 -5.88 6.57 -14.96
N LEU A 9 -6.17 5.39 -15.50
CA LEU A 9 -5.21 4.30 -15.62
C LEU A 9 -5.14 3.84 -17.07
N VAL A 10 -3.92 3.60 -17.53
CA VAL A 10 -3.62 2.92 -18.77
C VAL A 10 -2.73 1.73 -18.43
N ILE A 11 -3.13 0.56 -18.87
CA ILE A 11 -2.37 -0.67 -18.70
C ILE A 11 -1.96 -1.11 -20.10
N GLU A 12 -0.66 -1.10 -20.36
CA GLU A 12 -0.07 -1.57 -21.62
C GLU A 12 0.75 -2.82 -21.39
N ALA A 13 0.67 -3.75 -22.32
CA ALA A 13 1.50 -4.94 -22.31
C ALA A 13 1.97 -5.26 -23.73
N THR A 14 3.28 -5.37 -23.87
CA THR A 14 3.93 -5.72 -25.12
C THR A 14 4.40 -7.17 -25.05
N ASN A 15 4.19 -7.96 -26.10
CA ASN A 15 4.80 -9.27 -26.21
C ASN A 15 6.22 -9.13 -26.77
N PRO A 16 7.29 -9.25 -25.97
CA PRO A 16 8.67 -9.17 -26.45
C PRO A 16 9.18 -10.52 -26.97
N GLY A 17 8.38 -11.59 -26.86
CA GLY A 17 8.74 -12.94 -27.26
C GLY A 17 8.76 -13.12 -28.77
N PRO A 18 9.36 -14.23 -29.26
CA PRO A 18 9.47 -14.53 -30.69
C PRO A 18 8.20 -15.15 -31.27
N ALA A 19 7.21 -15.51 -30.45
CA ALA A 19 5.96 -16.17 -30.88
C ALA A 19 4.74 -15.43 -30.29
N ALA A 20 3.61 -15.57 -30.97
CA ALA A 20 2.34 -15.10 -30.45
C ALA A 20 1.95 -15.89 -29.19
N ALA A 21 1.39 -15.21 -28.19
CA ALA A 21 0.98 -15.80 -26.92
C ALA A 21 -0.34 -15.21 -26.42
N PRO A 22 -1.15 -15.99 -25.69
CA PRO A 22 -2.33 -15.46 -25.04
C PRO A 22 -1.95 -14.58 -23.85
N LEU A 23 -2.84 -13.65 -23.49
CA LEU A 23 -2.63 -12.76 -22.35
C LEU A 23 -3.97 -12.39 -21.72
N ASP A 24 -4.10 -12.65 -20.44
CA ASP A 24 -5.19 -12.15 -19.63
C ASP A 24 -4.75 -10.92 -18.80
N ARG A 25 -5.58 -9.88 -18.80
CA ARG A 25 -5.42 -8.69 -17.95
C ARG A 25 -6.62 -8.58 -17.03
N VAL A 26 -6.36 -8.52 -15.74
CA VAL A 26 -7.42 -8.52 -14.73
C VAL A 26 -7.24 -7.34 -13.77
N PRO A 27 -7.51 -6.09 -14.22
CA PRO A 27 -7.59 -4.97 -13.30
C PRO A 27 -8.67 -5.24 -12.26
N GLN A 28 -8.38 -4.90 -11.01
CA GLN A 28 -9.28 -5.16 -9.90
C GLN A 28 -9.56 -3.87 -9.11
N LEU A 29 -10.79 -3.74 -8.62
CA LEU A 29 -11.18 -2.74 -7.63
C LEU A 29 -11.68 -3.44 -6.37
N TRP A 30 -11.16 -3.01 -5.22
CA TRP A 30 -11.55 -3.54 -3.92
C TRP A 30 -11.28 -2.52 -2.82
N PHE A 31 -11.90 -2.71 -1.66
CA PHE A 31 -11.69 -1.91 -0.49
C PHE A 31 -10.90 -2.70 0.56
N ARG A 32 -10.06 -2.00 1.34
CA ARG A 32 -9.40 -2.62 2.49
C ARG A 32 -10.48 -3.20 3.42
N ASN A 33 -10.35 -4.50 3.73
CA ASN A 33 -11.28 -5.14 4.64
C ASN A 33 -10.98 -4.68 6.07
N THR A 34 -11.94 -3.97 6.67
CA THR A 34 -11.94 -3.55 8.08
C THR A 34 -13.19 -4.05 8.80
N TRP A 35 -14.21 -4.46 8.05
CA TRP A 35 -15.50 -4.90 8.58
C TRP A 35 -15.47 -6.31 9.17
N SER A 36 -14.65 -7.22 8.64
CA SER A 36 -14.56 -8.59 9.13
C SER A 36 -13.88 -8.72 10.49
N TRP A 37 -13.26 -7.66 10.99
CA TRP A 37 -12.63 -7.65 12.31
C TRP A 37 -13.58 -7.36 13.47
N GLY A 38 -14.83 -6.97 13.16
CA GLY A 38 -15.84 -6.58 14.16
C GLY A 38 -15.55 -5.26 14.88
N ARG A 39 -14.70 -4.42 14.28
CA ARG A 39 -14.34 -3.09 14.80
C ARG A 39 -14.97 -1.95 14.01
N ASP A 40 -15.42 -2.24 12.81
CA ASP A 40 -16.10 -1.32 11.90
C ASP A 40 -17.11 -2.12 11.08
N ASP A 41 -18.37 -1.76 11.16
CA ASP A 41 -19.49 -2.43 10.49
C ASP A 41 -19.78 -1.87 9.09
N ARG A 42 -19.06 -0.82 8.68
CA ARG A 42 -19.24 -0.17 7.37
C ARG A 42 -18.65 -1.02 6.26
N ARG A 43 -19.47 -1.94 5.76
CA ARG A 43 -19.10 -2.76 4.62
C ARG A 43 -19.37 -1.99 3.33
N PRO A 44 -18.35 -1.78 2.47
CA PRO A 44 -18.54 -1.17 1.16
C PRO A 44 -19.26 -2.13 0.21
N SER A 45 -19.73 -1.59 -0.91
CA SER A 45 -20.32 -2.38 -1.99
C SER A 45 -19.82 -1.97 -3.35
N LEU A 46 -19.67 -2.96 -4.21
CA LEU A 46 -19.43 -2.83 -5.64
C LEU A 46 -20.55 -3.54 -6.38
N ARG A 47 -21.03 -2.93 -7.45
CA ARG A 47 -22.04 -3.56 -8.31
C ARG A 47 -21.87 -3.16 -9.76
N LEU A 48 -22.16 -4.07 -10.66
CA LEU A 48 -22.31 -3.77 -12.07
C LEU A 48 -23.58 -2.92 -12.25
N VAL A 49 -23.48 -1.86 -13.03
CA VAL A 49 -24.61 -1.03 -13.41
C VAL A 49 -24.70 -0.98 -14.92
N ASP A 50 -25.92 -0.90 -15.43
CA ASP A 50 -26.13 -0.70 -16.85
C ASP A 50 -25.48 0.65 -17.23
N ALA A 51 -24.61 0.63 -18.23
CA ALA A 51 -24.07 1.85 -18.76
C ALA A 51 -25.23 2.64 -19.37
N ASP A 52 -25.59 3.75 -18.74
CA ASP A 52 -26.48 4.72 -19.36
C ASP A 52 -25.81 5.16 -20.68
N ASP A 53 -26.56 5.15 -21.77
CA ASP A 53 -26.10 5.56 -23.11
C ASP A 53 -25.44 6.97 -23.12
N THR A 54 -25.65 7.74 -22.07
CA THR A 54 -25.03 9.04 -21.84
C THR A 54 -23.55 8.99 -21.46
N LEU A 55 -23.07 7.89 -20.88
CA LEU A 55 -21.68 7.80 -20.37
C LEU A 55 -20.66 7.41 -21.44
N ALA A 56 -20.89 6.47 -22.26
CA ALA A 56 -20.27 6.14 -23.56
C ALA A 56 -20.70 4.71 -23.99
N PRO A 57 -21.15 4.52 -25.23
CA PRO A 57 -21.39 3.19 -25.77
C PRO A 57 -20.13 2.31 -25.68
N GLY A 58 -20.29 1.05 -25.31
CA GLY A 58 -19.18 0.10 -25.26
C GLY A 58 -18.26 0.27 -24.05
N THR A 59 -18.76 0.76 -22.94
CA THR A 59 -18.03 0.80 -21.66
C THR A 59 -18.72 -0.07 -20.61
N THR A 60 -17.92 -0.61 -19.69
CA THR A 60 -18.41 -1.30 -18.49
C THR A 60 -18.31 -0.37 -17.29
N VAL A 61 -19.37 -0.30 -16.50
CA VAL A 61 -19.46 0.62 -15.36
C VAL A 61 -19.69 -0.16 -14.06
N ILE A 62 -18.81 0.06 -13.10
CA ILE A 62 -18.92 -0.48 -11.75
C ILE A 62 -19.18 0.68 -10.79
N GLN A 63 -20.31 0.65 -10.11
CA GLN A 63 -20.58 1.57 -9.01
C GLN A 63 -19.94 1.05 -7.73
N ALA A 64 -19.28 1.96 -7.01
CA ALA A 64 -18.64 1.70 -5.73
C ALA A 64 -19.24 2.62 -4.65
N GLU A 65 -19.64 2.05 -3.53
CA GLU A 65 -20.14 2.81 -2.38
C GLU A 65 -19.30 2.48 -1.14
N HIS A 66 -18.88 3.51 -0.42
CA HIS A 66 -18.12 3.39 0.82
C HIS A 66 -18.57 4.42 1.84
N GLY A 67 -18.74 4.02 3.11
CA GLY A 67 -19.31 4.87 4.16
C GLY A 67 -18.55 6.18 4.43
N TRP A 68 -17.24 6.24 4.14
CA TRP A 68 -16.44 7.47 4.29
C TRP A 68 -16.09 8.15 2.97
N LEU A 69 -15.84 7.35 1.91
CA LEU A 69 -15.42 7.88 0.62
C LEU A 69 -16.59 8.34 -0.23
N GLY A 70 -17.81 7.92 0.09
CA GLY A 70 -18.99 8.19 -0.72
C GLY A 70 -19.08 7.29 -1.94
N ARG A 71 -19.67 7.82 -3.01
CA ARG A 71 -19.91 7.11 -4.27
C ARG A 71 -18.83 7.39 -5.29
N TYR A 72 -18.36 6.32 -5.91
CA TYR A 72 -17.44 6.34 -7.04
C TYR A 72 -17.96 5.46 -8.16
N VAL A 73 -17.47 5.71 -9.36
CA VAL A 73 -17.67 4.84 -10.52
C VAL A 73 -16.33 4.48 -11.12
N LEU A 74 -16.13 3.19 -11.36
CA LEU A 74 -15.05 2.70 -12.21
C LEU A 74 -15.63 2.46 -13.60
N VAL A 75 -15.14 3.21 -14.58
CA VAL A 75 -15.47 3.03 -15.99
C VAL A 75 -14.32 2.31 -16.66
N ALA A 76 -14.62 1.22 -17.33
CA ALA A 76 -13.68 0.41 -18.09
C ALA A 76 -14.00 0.51 -19.59
N GLU A 77 -12.98 0.69 -20.43
CA GLU A 77 -13.11 0.67 -21.88
C GLU A 77 -13.44 -0.75 -22.36
N GLY A 78 -14.36 -0.87 -23.32
CA GLY A 78 -14.78 -2.14 -23.85
C GLY A 78 -15.78 -2.90 -22.97
N ALA A 79 -15.89 -4.20 -23.20
CA ALA A 79 -16.81 -5.11 -22.51
C ALA A 79 -16.03 -6.30 -21.95
N PRO A 80 -15.17 -6.11 -20.92
CA PRO A 80 -14.53 -7.23 -20.24
C PRO A 80 -15.56 -8.10 -19.53
N ASP A 81 -15.22 -9.38 -19.29
CA ASP A 81 -15.98 -10.19 -18.35
C ASP A 81 -15.82 -9.61 -16.94
N VAL A 82 -16.91 -9.54 -16.19
CA VAL A 82 -16.92 -8.93 -14.86
C VAL A 82 -17.15 -9.99 -13.81
N LEU A 83 -16.19 -10.18 -12.93
CA LEU A 83 -16.24 -11.17 -11.85
C LEU A 83 -16.28 -10.46 -10.49
N PHE A 84 -17.25 -10.85 -9.66
CA PHE A 84 -17.40 -10.29 -8.31
C PHE A 84 -17.07 -11.34 -7.25
N CYS A 85 -16.44 -10.91 -6.19
CA CYS A 85 -16.29 -11.67 -4.95
C CYS A 85 -16.21 -10.70 -3.77
N ASP A 86 -16.03 -11.21 -2.56
CA ASP A 86 -15.78 -10.40 -1.39
C ASP A 86 -14.28 -10.38 -1.05
N ASN A 87 -13.79 -9.23 -0.58
CA ASN A 87 -12.43 -9.13 -0.07
C ASN A 87 -12.32 -9.75 1.33
N GLU A 88 -12.68 -11.02 1.42
CA GLU A 88 -12.69 -11.88 2.59
C GLU A 88 -11.72 -13.05 2.40
N THR A 89 -11.15 -13.53 3.48
CA THR A 89 -10.25 -14.69 3.42
C THR A 89 -11.03 -15.97 3.22
N ASN A 90 -10.56 -16.82 2.30
CA ASN A 90 -11.02 -18.20 2.20
C ASN A 90 -10.39 -19.03 3.34
N VAL A 91 -11.12 -19.18 4.43
CA VAL A 91 -10.63 -19.79 5.67
C VAL A 91 -10.21 -21.23 5.45
N ALA A 92 -11.01 -22.00 4.72
CA ALA A 92 -10.70 -23.41 4.44
C ALA A 92 -9.46 -23.58 3.58
N ALA A 93 -9.25 -22.70 2.59
CA ALA A 93 -8.08 -22.78 1.71
C ALA A 93 -6.78 -22.36 2.43
N VAL A 94 -6.84 -21.43 3.38
CA VAL A 94 -5.66 -20.90 4.09
C VAL A 94 -5.32 -21.71 5.35
N PHE A 95 -6.33 -22.11 6.11
CA PHE A 95 -6.14 -22.72 7.45
C PHE A 95 -6.58 -24.19 7.52
N GLY A 96 -7.07 -24.76 6.41
CA GLY A 96 -7.58 -26.11 6.31
C GLY A 96 -9.09 -26.21 6.50
N PRO A 97 -9.69 -27.35 6.07
CA PRO A 97 -11.14 -27.55 6.04
C PRO A 97 -11.80 -27.50 7.42
N ASP A 98 -11.05 -27.81 8.46
CA ASP A 98 -11.55 -27.84 9.85
C ASP A 98 -11.49 -26.48 10.56
N ALA A 99 -10.95 -25.46 9.91
CA ALA A 99 -10.76 -24.14 10.53
C ALA A 99 -12.05 -23.28 10.61
N GLY A 100 -13.16 -23.79 10.12
CA GLY A 100 -14.46 -23.11 10.11
C GLY A 100 -14.84 -22.53 8.75
N ALA A 101 -16.01 -21.89 8.70
CA ALA A 101 -16.52 -21.29 7.47
C ALA A 101 -15.90 -19.91 7.22
N SER A 102 -15.73 -19.58 5.94
CA SER A 102 -15.44 -18.20 5.52
C SER A 102 -16.64 -17.29 5.80
N LEU A 103 -16.39 -16.00 6.04
CA LEU A 103 -17.45 -14.99 6.28
C LEU A 103 -18.27 -14.71 5.02
N SER A 104 -17.76 -15.03 3.86
CA SER A 104 -18.45 -14.93 2.57
C SER A 104 -18.47 -16.26 1.85
N ALA A 105 -19.56 -16.51 1.11
CA ALA A 105 -19.64 -17.62 0.17
C ALA A 105 -18.70 -17.44 -1.06
N TYR A 106 -18.29 -16.19 -1.33
CA TYR A 106 -17.47 -15.80 -2.46
C TYR A 106 -16.20 -15.11 -1.99
N PRO A 107 -15.23 -15.81 -1.37
CA PRO A 107 -14.02 -15.20 -0.84
C PRO A 107 -13.08 -14.71 -1.95
N LYS A 108 -12.10 -13.89 -1.57
CA LYS A 108 -11.25 -13.09 -2.47
C LYS A 108 -10.44 -13.85 -3.51
N ASP A 109 -10.22 -15.14 -3.32
CA ASP A 109 -9.54 -16.04 -4.26
C ASP A 109 -10.44 -16.48 -5.45
N GLY A 110 -11.77 -16.28 -5.35
CA GLY A 110 -12.73 -16.66 -6.37
C GLY A 110 -12.41 -16.12 -7.76
N ILE A 111 -11.97 -14.87 -7.89
CA ILE A 111 -11.56 -14.29 -9.19
C ILE A 111 -10.34 -15.03 -9.75
N GLY A 112 -9.34 -15.35 -8.92
CA GLY A 112 -8.16 -16.09 -9.34
C GLY A 112 -8.52 -17.48 -9.85
N ARG A 113 -9.37 -18.22 -9.14
CA ARG A 113 -9.85 -19.54 -9.54
C ARG A 113 -10.61 -19.50 -10.86
N ALA A 114 -11.48 -18.52 -11.03
CA ALA A 114 -12.24 -18.36 -12.26
C ALA A 114 -11.32 -18.10 -13.48
N VAL A 115 -10.29 -17.26 -13.31
CA VAL A 115 -9.38 -16.88 -14.41
C VAL A 115 -8.37 -17.98 -14.72
N VAL A 116 -7.79 -18.62 -13.70
CA VAL A 116 -6.69 -19.59 -13.85
C VAL A 116 -7.20 -21.00 -14.06
N ASP A 117 -8.20 -21.40 -13.27
CA ASP A 117 -8.67 -22.78 -13.22
C ASP A 117 -10.00 -22.99 -13.99
N GLY A 118 -10.62 -21.89 -14.44
CA GLY A 118 -11.96 -21.93 -15.05
C GLY A 118 -13.09 -22.26 -14.05
N ASP A 119 -12.82 -22.16 -12.75
CA ASP A 119 -13.79 -22.43 -11.67
C ASP A 119 -14.43 -21.13 -11.18
N ASP A 120 -15.60 -20.81 -11.69
CA ASP A 120 -16.37 -19.63 -11.36
C ASP A 120 -17.24 -19.77 -10.08
N SER A 121 -17.28 -20.96 -9.47
CA SER A 121 -18.09 -21.22 -8.27
C SER A 121 -17.76 -20.31 -7.08
N GLY A 122 -16.56 -19.70 -7.06
CA GLY A 122 -16.13 -18.71 -6.08
C GLY A 122 -16.49 -17.27 -6.42
N THR A 123 -17.19 -17.01 -7.53
CA THR A 123 -17.64 -15.69 -7.93
C THR A 123 -19.13 -15.50 -7.68
N ASN A 124 -19.53 -14.25 -7.37
CA ASN A 124 -20.94 -13.96 -7.05
C ASN A 124 -21.76 -13.73 -8.33
N PRO A 125 -22.72 -14.61 -8.66
CA PRO A 125 -23.54 -14.49 -9.88
C PRO A 125 -24.53 -13.30 -9.81
N ALA A 126 -24.74 -12.71 -8.63
CA ALA A 126 -25.56 -11.50 -8.49
C ALA A 126 -24.84 -10.20 -8.92
N ALA A 127 -23.64 -10.31 -9.47
CA ALA A 127 -22.82 -9.19 -9.94
C ALA A 127 -22.64 -8.06 -8.89
N THR A 128 -22.38 -8.46 -7.66
CA THR A 128 -22.12 -7.56 -6.53
C THR A 128 -21.12 -8.18 -5.55
N GLY A 129 -20.42 -7.33 -4.79
CA GLY A 129 -19.45 -7.76 -3.79
C GLY A 129 -18.66 -6.61 -3.21
N THR A 130 -17.56 -6.91 -2.53
CA THR A 130 -16.61 -5.91 -2.02
C THR A 130 -15.29 -5.92 -2.82
N LYS A 131 -15.20 -6.78 -3.84
CA LYS A 131 -14.10 -6.90 -4.79
C LYS A 131 -14.63 -7.26 -6.17
N VAL A 132 -14.09 -6.64 -7.21
CA VAL A 132 -14.41 -6.91 -8.61
C VAL A 132 -13.14 -7.04 -9.43
N GLY A 133 -13.15 -7.97 -10.39
CA GLY A 133 -12.14 -8.11 -11.43
C GLY A 133 -12.77 -7.91 -12.81
N LEU A 134 -12.07 -7.19 -13.68
CA LEU A 134 -12.43 -6.92 -15.07
C LEU A 134 -11.49 -7.75 -15.95
N VAL A 135 -11.99 -8.81 -16.58
CA VAL A 135 -11.15 -9.79 -17.30
C VAL A 135 -11.13 -9.43 -18.78
N TYR A 136 -9.98 -8.94 -19.23
CA TYR A 136 -9.69 -8.72 -20.64
C TYR A 136 -8.88 -9.89 -21.17
N ARG A 137 -9.44 -10.68 -22.09
CA ARG A 137 -8.76 -11.81 -22.72
C ARG A 137 -8.29 -11.44 -24.12
N PHE A 138 -6.99 -11.61 -24.33
CA PHE A 138 -6.36 -11.50 -25.65
C PHE A 138 -5.86 -12.89 -26.03
N GLU A 139 -6.59 -13.56 -26.91
CA GLU A 139 -6.29 -14.96 -27.30
C GLU A 139 -4.91 -15.09 -27.95
N SER A 140 -4.45 -14.06 -28.64
CA SER A 140 -3.18 -14.08 -29.36
C SER A 140 -2.60 -12.68 -29.49
N VAL A 141 -1.51 -12.41 -28.79
CA VAL A 141 -0.73 -11.18 -28.91
C VAL A 141 0.54 -11.49 -29.70
N ALA A 142 0.66 -10.96 -30.92
CA ALA A 142 1.81 -11.23 -31.79
C ALA A 142 3.11 -10.60 -31.24
N PRO A 143 4.29 -11.10 -31.65
CA PRO A 143 5.59 -10.48 -31.29
C PRO A 143 5.63 -8.97 -31.60
N GLY A 144 6.11 -8.19 -30.65
CA GLY A 144 6.21 -6.74 -30.75
C GLY A 144 4.88 -5.96 -30.64
N VAL A 145 3.73 -6.67 -30.57
CA VAL A 145 2.43 -6.02 -30.42
C VAL A 145 2.18 -5.63 -28.97
N THR A 146 1.68 -4.42 -28.78
CA THR A 146 1.21 -3.89 -27.50
C THR A 146 -0.30 -3.88 -27.44
N VAL A 147 -0.88 -4.50 -26.44
CA VAL A 147 -2.30 -4.39 -26.08
C VAL A 147 -2.47 -3.34 -24.98
N ARG A 148 -3.61 -2.62 -25.02
CA ARG A 148 -3.88 -1.51 -24.13
C ARG A 148 -5.27 -1.62 -23.54
N VAL A 149 -5.40 -1.26 -22.26
CA VAL A 149 -6.66 -1.18 -21.52
C VAL A 149 -6.72 0.17 -20.81
N GLN A 150 -7.85 0.86 -20.87
CA GLN A 150 -8.07 2.13 -20.19
C GLN A 150 -9.18 2.01 -19.15
N LEU A 151 -8.91 2.62 -17.98
CA LEU A 151 -9.85 2.66 -16.85
C LEU A 151 -9.87 4.09 -16.27
N ARG A 152 -11.04 4.49 -15.75
CA ARG A 152 -11.18 5.73 -15.00
C ARG A 152 -12.01 5.47 -13.73
N LEU A 153 -11.40 5.73 -12.58
CA LEU A 153 -12.10 5.75 -11.29
C LEU A 153 -12.34 7.19 -10.88
N ARG A 154 -13.60 7.56 -10.64
CA ARG A 154 -13.96 8.94 -10.28
C ARG A 154 -15.15 8.98 -9.34
N ALA A 155 -15.34 10.12 -8.66
CA ALA A 155 -16.57 10.38 -7.91
C ALA A 155 -17.79 10.39 -8.84
N ASP A 156 -18.91 9.86 -8.36
CA ASP A 156 -20.13 9.60 -9.15
C ASP A 156 -20.76 10.85 -9.78
N HIS A 157 -20.61 12.02 -9.16
CA HIS A 157 -21.22 13.27 -9.59
C HIS A 157 -20.61 13.91 -10.86
N GLN A 158 -19.55 13.31 -11.43
CA GLN A 158 -18.88 13.87 -12.62
C GLN A 158 -19.42 13.23 -13.90
N VAL A 159 -19.96 14.05 -14.80
CA VAL A 159 -20.70 13.62 -16.02
C VAL A 159 -19.91 13.81 -17.33
N GLU A 160 -18.60 13.82 -17.30
CA GLU A 160 -17.80 13.91 -18.51
C GLU A 160 -17.62 12.55 -19.21
N ARG A 161 -17.40 12.58 -20.54
CA ARG A 161 -16.99 11.38 -21.28
C ARG A 161 -15.76 10.76 -20.64
N PRO A 162 -15.80 9.46 -20.29
CA PRO A 162 -14.73 8.83 -19.51
C PRO A 162 -13.39 8.78 -20.25
N PHE A 163 -13.43 8.62 -21.56
CA PHE A 163 -12.26 8.43 -22.43
C PHE A 163 -12.24 9.46 -23.57
N GLY A 164 -11.18 9.49 -24.39
CA GLY A 164 -11.00 10.36 -25.53
C GLY A 164 -9.90 11.40 -25.33
N ARG A 165 -9.98 12.53 -26.05
CA ARG A 165 -8.89 13.53 -26.08
C ARG A 165 -8.52 14.07 -24.71
N SER A 166 -9.49 14.39 -23.87
CA SER A 166 -9.23 14.90 -22.52
C SER A 166 -8.53 13.85 -21.65
N PHE A 167 -8.82 12.56 -21.85
CA PHE A 167 -8.16 11.48 -21.14
C PHE A 167 -6.68 11.39 -21.53
N ALA A 168 -6.38 11.40 -22.82
CA ALA A 168 -5.02 11.36 -23.34
C ALA A 168 -4.19 12.59 -22.90
N ALA A 169 -4.76 13.79 -23.04
CA ALA A 169 -4.08 15.02 -22.65
C ALA A 169 -3.62 15.03 -21.20
N VAL A 170 -4.44 14.51 -20.28
CA VAL A 170 -4.03 14.40 -18.86
C VAL A 170 -2.86 13.44 -18.66
N LEU A 171 -2.81 12.33 -19.39
CA LEU A 171 -1.68 11.40 -19.30
C LEU A 171 -0.39 12.05 -19.79
N GLU A 172 -0.47 12.79 -20.92
CA GLU A 172 0.66 13.54 -21.47
C GLU A 172 1.13 14.63 -20.50
N ASP A 173 0.20 15.39 -19.89
CA ASP A 173 0.50 16.41 -18.91
C ASP A 173 1.19 15.79 -17.66
N ARG A 174 0.67 14.69 -17.14
CA ARG A 174 1.28 14.02 -15.95
C ARG A 174 2.66 13.43 -16.28
N SER A 175 2.87 12.93 -17.50
CA SER A 175 4.19 12.48 -17.95
C SER A 175 5.18 13.63 -18.00
N ARG A 176 4.79 14.75 -18.63
CA ARG A 176 5.62 15.95 -18.71
C ARG A 176 5.96 16.50 -17.32
N GLU A 177 4.99 16.63 -16.43
CA GLU A 177 5.22 17.10 -15.07
C GLU A 177 6.16 16.17 -14.28
N ALA A 178 6.08 14.85 -14.50
CA ALA A 178 7.02 13.92 -13.92
C ALA A 178 8.42 14.11 -14.48
N ASP A 179 8.55 14.36 -15.80
CA ASP A 179 9.84 14.63 -16.42
C ASP A 179 10.45 15.93 -15.85
N GLU A 180 9.69 17.00 -15.80
CA GLU A 180 10.08 18.29 -15.19
C GLU A 180 10.53 18.11 -13.73
N PHE A 181 9.78 17.33 -12.94
CA PHE A 181 10.13 17.04 -11.55
C PHE A 181 11.47 16.30 -11.43
N TYR A 182 11.64 15.20 -12.17
CA TYR A 182 12.88 14.44 -12.09
C TYR A 182 14.10 15.19 -12.62
N ASP A 183 13.92 16.14 -13.53
CA ASP A 183 14.98 17.03 -13.97
C ASP A 183 15.46 17.99 -12.86
N THR A 184 14.63 18.27 -11.86
CA THR A 184 15.07 19.03 -10.68
C THR A 184 15.83 18.19 -9.64
N VAL A 185 15.63 16.88 -9.64
CA VAL A 185 16.15 15.96 -8.61
C VAL A 185 17.42 15.25 -9.09
N ILE A 186 17.46 14.85 -10.35
CA ILE A 186 18.57 14.08 -10.93
C ILE A 186 19.54 15.06 -11.59
N PRO A 187 20.85 15.02 -11.24
CA PRO A 187 21.83 15.90 -11.85
C PRO A 187 21.86 15.82 -13.38
N SER A 188 22.10 16.94 -14.03
CA SER A 188 22.07 17.01 -15.50
C SER A 188 23.29 16.40 -16.19
N ASP A 189 24.34 16.17 -15.44
CA ASP A 189 25.64 15.66 -15.92
C ASP A 189 25.79 14.13 -15.83
N VAL A 190 24.75 13.44 -15.34
CA VAL A 190 24.75 11.96 -15.33
C VAL A 190 24.41 11.40 -16.71
N SER A 191 24.82 10.15 -16.98
CA SER A 191 24.47 9.46 -18.22
C SER A 191 22.96 9.21 -18.34
N ASP A 192 22.45 9.00 -19.55
CA ASP A 192 21.04 8.64 -19.77
C ASP A 192 20.66 7.35 -19.05
N GLU A 193 21.58 6.38 -18.98
CA GLU A 193 21.39 5.13 -18.23
C GLU A 193 21.25 5.38 -16.74
N ASP A 194 22.16 6.14 -16.14
CA ASP A 194 22.12 6.49 -14.72
C ASP A 194 20.88 7.32 -14.38
N ARG A 195 20.48 8.23 -15.26
CA ARG A 195 19.22 8.98 -15.13
C ARG A 195 18.02 8.05 -15.09
N HIS A 196 17.99 7.07 -15.98
CA HIS A 196 16.90 6.10 -16.05
C HIS A 196 16.85 5.20 -14.81
N ILE A 197 18.00 4.73 -14.33
CA ILE A 197 18.12 3.96 -13.09
C ILE A 197 17.67 4.78 -11.89
N SER A 198 18.16 6.01 -11.76
CA SER A 198 17.81 6.91 -10.65
C SER A 198 16.31 7.21 -10.61
N ARG A 199 15.71 7.50 -11.77
CA ARG A 199 14.27 7.74 -11.90
C ARG A 199 13.44 6.54 -11.42
N ARG A 200 13.85 5.32 -11.79
CA ARG A 200 13.16 4.10 -11.35
C ARG A 200 13.32 3.85 -9.86
N ALA A 201 14.50 4.08 -9.32
CA ALA A 201 14.77 3.93 -7.89
C ALA A 201 13.91 4.90 -7.06
N PHE A 202 13.85 6.17 -7.44
CA PHE A 202 13.00 7.16 -6.79
C PHE A 202 11.51 6.84 -6.93
N ALA A 203 11.07 6.37 -8.10
CA ALA A 203 9.69 5.91 -8.28
C ALA A 203 9.37 4.73 -7.36
N GLY A 204 10.27 3.76 -7.21
CA GLY A 204 10.14 2.63 -6.28
C GLY A 204 9.94 3.09 -4.84
N LEU A 205 10.75 4.02 -4.34
CA LEU A 205 10.59 4.60 -3.01
C LEU A 205 9.24 5.32 -2.81
N ASN A 206 8.73 5.99 -3.86
CA ASN A 206 7.42 6.62 -3.79
C ASN A 206 6.28 5.58 -3.75
N TRP A 207 6.40 4.47 -4.47
CA TRP A 207 5.44 3.37 -4.41
C TRP A 207 5.50 2.60 -3.09
N GLY A 208 6.65 2.57 -2.41
CA GLY A 208 6.82 2.02 -1.07
C GLY A 208 6.16 2.81 0.05
N LYS A 209 5.61 4.01 -0.23
CA LYS A 209 4.82 4.80 0.74
C LYS A 209 3.43 4.21 0.90
N GLN A 210 3.19 3.49 2.01
CA GLN A 210 1.93 2.79 2.25
C GLN A 210 1.35 3.12 3.62
N LEU A 211 0.01 3.03 3.73
CA LEU A 211 -0.65 3.14 5.02
C LEU A 211 -0.31 1.90 5.88
N TYR A 212 0.38 2.14 6.97
CA TYR A 212 0.64 1.16 8.02
C TYR A 212 -0.29 1.42 9.21
N ARG A 213 -1.14 0.44 9.53
CA ARG A 213 -1.98 0.48 10.73
C ARG A 213 -1.71 -0.74 11.57
N TYR A 214 -1.17 -0.50 12.76
CA TYR A 214 -0.89 -1.55 13.73
C TYR A 214 -1.06 -1.03 15.16
N SER A 215 -1.80 -1.78 15.97
CA SER A 215 -1.98 -1.52 17.40
C SER A 215 -1.64 -2.79 18.17
N VAL A 216 -0.62 -2.72 19.01
CA VAL A 216 -0.23 -3.86 19.84
C VAL A 216 -1.36 -4.26 20.79
N LYS A 217 -2.10 -3.28 21.32
CA LYS A 217 -3.26 -3.57 22.18
C LYS A 217 -4.31 -4.38 21.43
N GLU A 218 -4.70 -3.94 20.22
CA GLU A 218 -5.67 -4.66 19.40
C GLU A 218 -5.17 -6.07 19.03
N TRP A 219 -3.88 -6.21 18.71
CA TRP A 219 -3.28 -7.50 18.43
C TRP A 219 -3.32 -8.44 19.65
N LEU A 220 -3.03 -7.95 20.86
CA LEU A 220 -3.08 -8.73 22.10
C LEU A 220 -4.51 -9.16 22.45
N ASP A 221 -5.48 -8.29 22.22
CA ASP A 221 -6.90 -8.54 22.52
C ASP A 221 -7.55 -9.49 21.49
N GLY A 222 -7.03 -9.51 20.26
CA GLY A 222 -7.65 -10.19 19.12
C GLY A 222 -8.83 -9.40 18.55
N ASP A 223 -9.35 -9.87 17.43
CA ASP A 223 -10.50 -9.24 16.77
C ASP A 223 -11.82 -9.76 17.38
N PRO A 224 -12.83 -8.90 17.61
CA PRO A 224 -14.09 -9.28 18.21
C PRO A 224 -14.83 -10.42 17.51
N THR A 225 -14.67 -10.53 16.18
CA THR A 225 -15.28 -11.57 15.35
C THR A 225 -14.34 -12.75 15.06
N GLY A 226 -13.08 -12.63 15.47
CA GLY A 226 -12.07 -13.67 15.27
C GLY A 226 -12.15 -14.78 16.34
N PRO A 227 -11.37 -15.86 16.17
CA PRO A 227 -11.20 -16.84 17.23
C PRO A 227 -10.59 -16.18 18.48
N PRO A 228 -10.93 -16.67 19.69
CA PRO A 228 -10.36 -16.13 20.92
C PRO A 228 -8.83 -16.16 20.89
N ALA A 229 -8.21 -15.06 21.35
CA ALA A 229 -6.76 -15.02 21.46
C ALA A 229 -6.24 -16.17 22.32
N PRO A 230 -5.21 -16.91 21.88
CA PRO A 230 -4.63 -17.98 22.68
C PRO A 230 -4.24 -17.49 24.07
N PRO A 231 -4.45 -18.28 25.15
CA PRO A 231 -4.11 -17.85 26.52
C PRO A 231 -2.67 -17.37 26.66
N GLY A 232 -1.74 -17.99 25.93
CA GLY A 232 -0.32 -17.62 25.91
C GLY A 232 -0.03 -16.22 25.37
N ARG A 233 -0.93 -15.62 24.55
CA ARG A 233 -0.73 -14.28 24.00
C ARG A 233 -0.66 -13.18 25.06
N ARG A 234 -1.27 -13.39 26.22
CA ARG A 234 -1.23 -12.48 27.37
C ARG A 234 -0.21 -12.86 28.43
N ALA A 235 0.51 -13.96 28.25
CA ALA A 235 1.57 -14.37 29.17
C ALA A 235 2.67 -13.31 29.27
N ARG A 236 3.35 -13.23 30.41
CA ARG A 236 4.39 -12.23 30.66
C ARG A 236 5.53 -12.26 29.63
N THR A 237 5.81 -13.43 29.06
CA THR A 237 6.83 -13.69 28.04
C THR A 237 6.31 -13.62 26.61
N ALA A 238 5.04 -13.25 26.41
CA ALA A 238 4.48 -13.16 25.06
C ALA A 238 5.05 -11.97 24.29
N ARG A 239 5.19 -12.14 22.99
CA ARG A 239 5.60 -11.08 22.07
C ARG A 239 4.75 -9.82 22.25
N ASN A 240 5.35 -8.67 22.07
CA ASN A 240 4.73 -7.35 22.07
C ASN A 240 4.06 -6.93 23.40
N ARG A 241 3.91 -7.82 24.38
CA ARG A 241 3.22 -7.50 25.62
C ARG A 241 3.85 -6.32 26.38
N ALA A 242 5.17 -6.21 26.35
CA ALA A 242 5.89 -5.13 27.01
C ALA A 242 5.70 -3.76 26.29
N TRP A 243 5.09 -3.74 25.11
CA TRP A 243 4.97 -2.56 24.26
C TRP A 243 3.51 -2.25 23.89
N SER A 244 2.60 -2.37 24.84
CA SER A 244 1.15 -2.25 24.62
C SER A 244 0.70 -0.85 24.15
N GLN A 245 1.52 0.16 24.31
CA GLN A 245 1.24 1.54 23.86
C GLN A 245 1.52 1.79 22.38
N LEU A 246 2.22 0.86 21.69
CA LEU A 246 2.48 1.03 20.26
C LEU A 246 1.16 1.02 19.47
N ALA A 247 0.86 2.15 18.84
CA ALA A 247 -0.30 2.31 17.97
C ALA A 247 0.04 3.28 16.84
N LEU A 248 0.09 2.76 15.62
CA LEU A 248 0.40 3.52 14.41
C LEU A 248 -0.77 3.45 13.42
N ALA A 249 -1.03 4.55 12.74
CA ALA A 249 -1.96 4.66 11.62
C ALA A 249 -1.45 5.77 10.69
N ASP A 250 -0.27 5.56 10.14
CA ASP A 250 0.46 6.56 9.38
C ASP A 250 0.88 6.01 8.01
N VAL A 251 1.08 6.90 7.04
CA VAL A 251 1.75 6.53 5.79
C VAL A 251 3.24 6.50 6.07
N ILE A 252 3.87 5.36 5.87
CA ILE A 252 5.31 5.16 6.06
C ILE A 252 5.97 4.64 4.79
N SER A 253 7.27 4.85 4.67
CA SER A 253 8.08 4.17 3.66
C SER A 253 8.38 2.76 4.14
N MET A 254 7.74 1.76 3.51
CA MET A 254 7.94 0.35 3.84
C MET A 254 9.33 -0.13 3.40
N PRO A 255 9.95 -1.06 4.14
CA PRO A 255 11.19 -1.71 3.70
C PRO A 255 10.99 -2.46 2.39
N ASP A 256 9.90 -3.19 2.31
CA ASP A 256 9.43 -3.91 1.13
C ASP A 256 7.90 -4.01 1.15
N GLU A 257 7.27 -4.11 -0.02
CA GLU A 257 5.80 -4.17 -0.14
C GLU A 257 5.26 -5.58 0.09
N TRP A 258 6.09 -6.61 -0.03
CA TRP A 258 5.70 -8.01 -0.07
C TRP A 258 6.24 -8.82 1.10
N GLU A 259 7.57 -8.78 1.31
CA GLU A 259 8.24 -9.59 2.33
C GLU A 259 8.25 -8.92 3.70
N TYR A 260 8.49 -7.59 3.72
CA TYR A 260 8.67 -6.81 4.95
C TYR A 260 7.73 -5.59 5.02
N PRO A 261 6.40 -5.81 4.97
CA PRO A 261 5.43 -4.70 4.99
C PRO A 261 5.15 -4.23 6.43
N TRP A 262 6.18 -3.87 7.17
CA TRP A 262 6.04 -3.44 8.56
C TRP A 262 6.89 -2.23 8.94
N PHE A 263 6.70 -1.77 10.19
CA PHE A 263 7.40 -0.66 10.77
C PHE A 263 8.81 -1.08 11.19
N ALA A 264 9.77 -1.00 10.25
CA ALA A 264 11.17 -1.29 10.48
C ALA A 264 11.94 0.02 10.64
N THR A 265 12.42 0.28 11.84
CA THR A 265 12.94 1.59 12.25
C THR A 265 14.19 2.00 11.47
N TRP A 266 15.17 1.12 11.36
CA TRP A 266 16.43 1.49 10.70
C TRP A 266 16.31 1.53 9.19
N ASP A 267 15.51 0.65 8.59
CA ASP A 267 15.17 0.69 7.16
C ASP A 267 14.50 2.01 6.81
N LEU A 268 13.47 2.42 7.57
CA LEU A 268 12.80 3.70 7.38
C LEU A 268 13.77 4.87 7.50
N ALA A 269 14.72 4.81 8.44
CA ALA A 269 15.72 5.84 8.60
C ALA A 269 16.65 5.95 7.40
N PHE A 270 17.11 4.83 6.82
CA PHE A 270 17.88 4.83 5.56
C PHE A 270 17.08 5.36 4.38
N HIS A 271 15.82 4.94 4.26
CA HIS A 271 14.92 5.45 3.22
C HIS A 271 14.74 6.96 3.29
N CYS A 272 14.68 7.53 4.50
CA CYS A 272 14.55 8.98 4.67
C CYS A 272 15.70 9.75 4.03
N VAL A 273 16.92 9.23 4.04
CA VAL A 273 18.07 9.89 3.40
C VAL A 273 17.89 9.92 1.88
N ALA A 274 17.48 8.80 1.28
CA ALA A 274 17.21 8.75 -0.17
C ALA A 274 15.98 9.59 -0.56
N ILE A 275 14.89 9.53 0.23
CA ILE A 275 13.67 10.30 0.01
C ILE A 275 13.91 11.81 0.13
N ALA A 276 14.85 12.25 0.97
CA ALA A 276 15.14 13.66 1.16
C ALA A 276 15.60 14.38 -0.13
N HIS A 277 16.11 13.65 -1.11
CA HIS A 277 16.42 14.21 -2.44
C HIS A 277 15.18 14.62 -3.23
N MET A 278 14.01 14.02 -2.92
CA MET A 278 12.74 14.27 -3.63
C MET A 278 11.73 15.01 -2.76
N ASP A 279 11.64 14.62 -1.49
CA ASP A 279 10.61 15.06 -0.55
C ASP A 279 11.20 15.16 0.87
N PRO A 280 12.01 16.21 1.12
CA PRO A 280 12.63 16.39 2.45
C PRO A 280 11.60 16.60 3.55
N ALA A 281 10.41 17.15 3.23
CA ALA A 281 9.35 17.33 4.21
C ALA A 281 8.79 15.99 4.69
N PHE A 282 8.51 15.05 3.78
CA PHE A 282 8.10 13.70 4.14
C PHE A 282 9.20 12.97 4.93
N ALA A 283 10.47 13.03 4.49
CA ALA A 283 11.59 12.41 5.17
C ALA A 283 11.72 12.88 6.63
N LYS A 284 11.65 14.21 6.87
CA LYS A 284 11.65 14.79 8.22
C LYS A 284 10.48 14.31 9.07
N ASN A 285 9.28 14.25 8.48
CA ASN A 285 8.09 13.79 9.19
C ASN A 285 8.20 12.30 9.56
N GLN A 286 8.79 11.47 8.72
CA GLN A 286 9.04 10.04 9.02
C GLN A 286 10.03 9.91 10.20
N LEU A 287 11.13 10.65 10.20
CA LEU A 287 12.10 10.64 11.30
C LEU A 287 11.47 11.12 12.62
N LEU A 288 10.62 12.13 12.55
CA LEU A 288 9.86 12.59 13.74
C LEU A 288 8.83 11.53 14.19
N LEU A 289 8.23 10.77 13.26
CA LEU A 289 7.31 9.68 13.59
C LEU A 289 7.99 8.58 14.39
N LEU A 290 9.23 8.20 14.01
CA LEU A 290 10.01 7.19 14.73
C LEU A 290 10.20 7.50 16.22
N VAL A 291 10.38 8.77 16.56
CA VAL A 291 10.68 9.22 17.93
C VAL A 291 9.46 9.76 18.67
N ARG A 292 8.25 9.53 18.17
CA ARG A 292 7.00 9.85 18.88
C ARG A 292 6.74 8.86 20.02
N GLU A 293 6.06 9.32 21.05
CA GLU A 293 5.80 8.56 22.27
C GLU A 293 5.06 7.24 22.04
N TRP A 294 4.16 7.19 21.06
CA TRP A 294 3.41 5.97 20.73
C TRP A 294 4.17 4.99 19.82
N ALA A 295 5.26 5.42 19.19
CA ALA A 295 6.15 4.56 18.43
C ALA A 295 7.37 4.11 19.24
N GLN A 296 7.70 4.82 20.32
CA GLN A 296 8.86 4.60 21.15
C GLN A 296 8.46 3.96 22.50
N HIS A 297 9.22 2.96 22.95
CA HIS A 297 9.04 2.41 24.29
C HIS A 297 9.39 3.44 25.37
N PRO A 298 8.75 3.45 26.56
CA PRO A 298 9.06 4.41 27.64
C PRO A 298 10.54 4.42 28.08
N ASN A 299 11.29 3.35 27.86
CA ASN A 299 12.73 3.32 28.12
C ASN A 299 13.59 3.96 27.01
N GLY A 300 12.97 4.50 25.96
CA GLY A 300 13.64 5.11 24.82
C GLY A 300 13.94 4.18 23.65
N GLN A 301 13.63 2.89 23.76
CA GLN A 301 13.88 1.93 22.69
C GLN A 301 12.90 2.12 21.53
N LEU A 302 13.40 2.00 20.28
CA LEU A 302 12.61 1.90 19.07
C LEU A 302 12.47 0.44 18.65
N PRO A 303 11.34 0.01 18.07
CA PRO A 303 11.16 -1.37 17.65
C PRO A 303 12.05 -1.69 16.45
N ALA A 304 12.66 -2.88 16.47
CA ALA A 304 13.34 -3.41 15.29
C ALA A 304 12.31 -3.74 14.19
N TYR A 305 11.26 -4.43 14.59
CA TYR A 305 10.05 -4.76 13.81
C TYR A 305 8.92 -5.12 14.80
N GLU A 306 7.68 -5.18 14.34
CA GLU A 306 6.52 -5.27 15.22
C GLU A 306 6.34 -6.59 15.97
N TRP A 307 6.99 -7.69 15.53
CA TRP A 307 6.81 -9.01 16.14
C TRP A 307 7.82 -9.37 17.22
N ASP A 308 8.94 -8.70 17.26
CA ASP A 308 9.98 -8.92 18.25
C ASP A 308 10.68 -7.64 18.68
N PHE A 309 10.18 -7.03 19.74
CA PHE A 309 10.77 -5.83 20.32
C PHE A 309 11.96 -6.12 21.24
N GLY A 310 12.37 -7.37 21.35
CA GLY A 310 13.59 -7.78 22.04
C GLY A 310 14.86 -7.38 21.28
N ASP A 311 14.78 -7.29 19.95
CA ASP A 311 15.89 -6.93 19.12
C ASP A 311 16.21 -5.44 19.16
N VAL A 312 17.48 -5.11 18.97
CA VAL A 312 17.98 -3.72 19.00
C VAL A 312 18.50 -3.36 17.62
N ASN A 313 17.95 -2.30 17.08
CA ASN A 313 18.49 -1.66 15.89
C ASN A 313 19.62 -0.70 16.25
N PRO A 314 20.66 -0.57 15.42
CA PRO A 314 21.62 0.52 15.54
C PRO A 314 20.91 1.88 15.41
N PRO A 315 21.42 2.95 16.05
CA PRO A 315 20.77 4.26 16.09
C PRO A 315 20.90 5.05 14.77
N VAL A 316 20.61 4.41 13.65
CA VAL A 316 20.71 4.98 12.29
C VAL A 316 19.83 6.22 12.12
N HIS A 317 18.72 6.30 12.82
CA HIS A 317 17.79 7.42 12.75
C HIS A 317 18.41 8.76 13.21
N ALA A 318 19.38 8.74 14.11
CA ALA A 318 20.13 9.95 14.51
C ALA A 318 21.03 10.43 13.37
N TRP A 319 21.77 9.51 12.75
CA TRP A 319 22.57 9.76 11.55
C TRP A 319 21.70 10.25 10.39
N ALA A 320 20.57 9.58 10.12
CA ALA A 320 19.64 9.96 9.07
C ALA A 320 19.06 11.36 9.30
N ALA A 321 18.70 11.73 10.54
CA ALA A 321 18.20 13.05 10.86
C ALA A 321 19.19 14.17 10.52
N TRP A 322 20.47 13.94 10.80
CA TRP A 322 21.52 14.86 10.42
C TRP A 322 21.69 14.98 8.90
N HIS A 323 21.74 13.86 8.20
CA HIS A 323 21.88 13.84 6.73
C HIS A 323 20.68 14.49 6.04
N VAL A 324 19.46 14.18 6.44
CA VAL A 324 18.22 14.80 5.91
C VAL A 324 18.23 16.30 6.12
N HIS A 325 18.68 16.78 7.29
CA HIS A 325 18.84 18.22 7.54
C HIS A 325 19.84 18.86 6.58
N GLN A 326 20.99 18.21 6.34
CA GLN A 326 22.01 18.71 5.41
C GLN A 326 21.49 18.74 3.97
N LEU A 327 20.84 17.67 3.51
CA LEU A 327 20.26 17.57 2.17
C LEU A 327 19.19 18.62 1.91
N ASP A 328 18.45 19.02 2.94
CA ASP A 328 17.46 20.11 2.86
C ASP A 328 18.08 21.50 3.10
N GLY A 329 19.34 21.69 2.78
CA GLY A 329 20.05 22.97 2.84
C GLY A 329 20.53 23.41 4.22
N GLY A 330 20.39 22.59 5.26
CA GLY A 330 20.97 22.82 6.59
C GLY A 330 20.37 23.99 7.40
N THR A 331 19.19 24.48 7.03
CA THR A 331 18.60 25.71 7.62
C THR A 331 17.43 25.46 8.55
N ASP A 332 16.78 24.28 8.51
CA ASP A 332 15.60 23.95 9.33
C ASP A 332 15.98 23.66 10.79
N ARG A 333 16.20 24.75 11.53
CA ARG A 333 16.51 24.66 12.96
C ARG A 333 15.35 24.11 13.80
N ALA A 334 14.10 24.32 13.36
CA ALA A 334 12.94 23.82 14.09
C ALA A 334 12.90 22.29 14.06
N PHE A 335 13.18 21.67 12.91
CA PHE A 335 13.33 20.23 12.81
C PHE A 335 14.45 19.71 13.72
N LEU A 336 15.65 20.32 13.65
CA LEU A 336 16.78 19.90 14.49
C LEU A 336 16.46 19.94 15.98
N VAL A 337 15.86 21.01 16.47
CA VAL A 337 15.50 21.13 17.89
C VAL A 337 14.52 20.04 18.30
N ARG A 338 13.48 19.81 17.48
CA ARG A 338 12.46 18.80 17.75
C ARG A 338 13.05 17.40 17.79
N ILE A 339 13.83 17.04 16.77
CA ILE A 339 14.40 15.68 16.66
C ILE A 339 15.47 15.46 17.73
N PHE A 340 16.35 16.42 17.97
CA PHE A 340 17.42 16.32 18.96
C PHE A 340 16.86 16.05 20.37
N THR A 341 15.86 16.82 20.78
CA THR A 341 15.23 16.64 22.10
C THR A 341 14.72 15.21 22.30
N LYS A 342 14.13 14.61 21.25
CA LYS A 342 13.62 13.24 21.28
C LYS A 342 14.74 12.20 21.21
N LEU A 343 15.74 12.46 20.38
CA LEU A 343 16.89 11.56 20.25
C LEU A 343 17.68 11.42 21.56
N MET A 344 17.70 12.43 22.41
CA MET A 344 18.39 12.34 23.71
C MET A 344 17.84 11.23 24.62
N PHE A 345 16.61 10.81 24.45
CA PHE A 345 16.04 9.67 25.19
C PHE A 345 16.51 8.31 24.63
N ASN A 346 16.66 8.19 23.30
CA ASN A 346 17.01 6.93 22.65
C ASN A 346 18.47 6.49 22.93
N PRO A 347 19.51 7.32 22.78
CA PRO A 347 20.87 6.93 23.16
C PRO A 347 21.01 6.51 24.63
N SER A 348 20.25 7.12 25.54
CA SER A 348 20.24 6.72 26.93
C SER A 348 19.78 5.27 27.10
N SER A 349 18.79 4.83 26.31
CA SER A 349 18.37 3.42 26.28
C SER A 349 19.49 2.52 25.78
N CYS A 350 20.16 2.87 24.69
CA CYS A 350 21.26 2.09 24.12
C CYS A 350 22.46 1.98 25.08
N LEU A 351 22.83 3.10 25.72
CA LEU A 351 23.95 3.15 26.65
C LEU A 351 23.68 2.44 27.99
N ASN A 352 22.44 2.40 28.43
CA ASN A 352 22.05 1.84 29.71
C ASN A 352 21.52 0.39 29.61
N ARG A 353 21.35 -0.13 28.39
CA ARG A 353 20.91 -1.51 28.21
C ARG A 353 22.01 -2.46 28.62
N LYS A 354 21.65 -3.42 29.42
CA LYS A 354 22.51 -4.53 29.82
C LYS A 354 21.91 -5.84 29.32
N ASP A 355 22.76 -6.75 28.88
CA ASP A 355 22.36 -8.12 28.60
C ASP A 355 22.05 -8.88 29.93
N SER A 356 21.69 -10.17 29.80
CA SER A 356 21.42 -11.04 30.96
C SER A 356 22.59 -11.13 31.90
N ASP A 357 23.81 -10.89 31.43
CA ASP A 357 25.08 -11.01 32.20
C ASP A 357 25.55 -9.65 32.73
N GLY A 358 24.79 -8.57 32.45
CA GLY A 358 25.06 -7.22 32.95
C GLY A 358 26.05 -6.40 32.13
N TYR A 359 26.42 -6.87 30.93
CA TYR A 359 27.29 -6.13 30.01
C TYR A 359 26.49 -5.21 29.10
N THR A 360 27.08 -4.08 28.71
CA THR A 360 26.48 -3.19 27.71
C THR A 360 26.68 -3.84 26.34
N PRO A 361 25.65 -3.99 25.50
CA PRO A 361 25.83 -4.48 24.13
C PRO A 361 26.85 -3.60 23.39
N SER A 362 27.79 -4.22 22.73
CA SER A 362 28.86 -3.56 21.94
C SER A 362 28.30 -3.04 20.61
#